data_529a817dc32cf56e97805b18c6d8fa35
#
_entry.id   529a817dc32cf56e97805b18c6d8fa35
#
_cell.length_a   1.000
_cell.length_b   1.000
_cell.length_c   1.000
_cell.angle_alpha   90.00
_cell.angle_beta   90.00
_cell.angle_gamma   90.00
#
_symmetry.space_group_name_H-M   'P 1'
#
loop_
_entity.id
_entity.type
_entity.pdbx_description
1 polymer ?
#
loop_
_entity_poly.entity_id
_entity_poly.type
_entity_poly.pdbx_seq_one_letter_code
_entity_poly.pdbx_strand_id
1 'polypeptide(L)'
;MEFETQWFEEEERWGFVVPSMMKRAWAAELEVLEVVRTLCKEHDIPWYATGGTLLGAIRHKGFIPWDDDIDIYMLRDDYDRFIDAASKELPTGFVLSGIFGKNERLWAANEMQQARVIADEEYFNLPRFMTYFHGFPYMRVGIDIFPYIFVPKEKDEQYRLFKVYYALNFTAANLSLYRKDGILEQRLKELEKYVECEFPRTDNDIVLAHALRYEADRWISVVKRQDAEGAVNALYITAPDDYKDFNAVKGRPIEWHKSVAELPFENTTMCVPGEYEKTVIDSLGPDYMTPVMFSGDHEYPFYKNQEAALRQLLDESGVTVSIDEFCKNWHLMNGGH
;
A
#
# COMPACT_ATOMS: atom_id res chain seq x y z
N MET A 1 15.21 -8.84 10.57
CA MET A 1 14.71 -8.92 11.96
C MET A 1 15.02 -10.30 12.53
N GLU A 2 15.09 -10.47 13.86
CA GLU A 2 15.30 -11.79 14.48
C GLU A 2 13.96 -12.36 14.97
N PHE A 3 13.70 -13.63 14.65
CA PHE A 3 12.54 -14.38 15.10
C PHE A 3 13.00 -15.69 15.73
N GLU A 4 12.49 -16.03 16.90
CA GLU A 4 12.70 -17.34 17.48
C GLU A 4 11.97 -18.41 16.66
N THR A 5 12.54 -19.63 16.51
CA THR A 5 11.94 -20.70 15.70
C THR A 5 10.50 -21.02 16.11
N GLN A 6 10.21 -20.98 17.42
CA GLN A 6 8.86 -21.22 17.96
C GLN A 6 7.85 -20.14 17.54
N TRP A 7 8.28 -18.94 17.15
CA TRP A 7 7.38 -17.90 16.68
C TRP A 7 6.63 -18.29 15.40
N PHE A 8 7.21 -19.18 14.58
CA PHE A 8 6.61 -19.66 13.34
C PHE A 8 5.67 -20.87 13.54
N GLU A 9 5.50 -21.36 14.76
CA GLU A 9 4.55 -22.44 15.02
C GLU A 9 3.11 -21.95 14.95
N GLU A 10 2.18 -22.85 14.54
CA GLU A 10 0.75 -22.58 14.54
C GLU A 10 0.28 -22.24 15.95
N GLU A 11 -0.60 -21.24 16.07
CA GLU A 11 -1.20 -20.85 17.34
C GLU A 11 -2.65 -20.40 17.19
N GLU A 12 -3.41 -20.43 18.27
CA GLU A 12 -4.75 -19.85 18.32
C GLU A 12 -4.68 -18.41 18.89
N ARG A 13 -5.15 -17.44 18.10
CA ARG A 13 -5.32 -16.04 18.54
C ARG A 13 -6.77 -15.61 18.34
N TRP A 14 -7.44 -15.18 19.41
CA TRP A 14 -8.81 -14.67 19.36
C TRP A 14 -9.81 -15.65 18.74
N GLY A 15 -9.66 -16.95 18.98
CA GLY A 15 -10.50 -18.01 18.41
C GLY A 15 -10.23 -18.33 16.95
N PHE A 16 -9.17 -17.77 16.37
CA PHE A 16 -8.69 -18.04 15.01
C PHE A 16 -7.36 -18.80 15.04
N VAL A 17 -7.27 -19.89 14.28
CA VAL A 17 -6.03 -20.64 14.12
C VAL A 17 -5.16 -19.92 13.10
N VAL A 18 -4.04 -19.36 13.55
CA VAL A 18 -3.02 -18.71 12.72
C VAL A 18 -2.01 -19.77 12.28
N PRO A 19 -2.00 -20.20 11.01
CA PRO A 19 -1.09 -21.24 10.55
C PRO A 19 0.35 -20.71 10.41
N SER A 20 1.31 -21.63 10.41
CA SER A 20 2.74 -21.31 10.23
C SER A 20 3.02 -20.44 9.00
N MET A 21 2.33 -20.69 7.89
CA MET A 21 2.49 -19.88 6.67
C MET A 21 2.06 -18.44 6.85
N MET A 22 0.96 -18.16 7.59
CA MET A 22 0.53 -16.81 7.93
C MET A 22 1.61 -16.07 8.72
N LYS A 23 2.23 -16.74 9.69
CA LYS A 23 3.33 -16.14 10.45
C LYS A 23 4.56 -15.86 9.60
N ARG A 24 4.84 -16.68 8.60
CA ARG A 24 5.90 -16.40 7.61
C ARG A 24 5.56 -15.19 6.74
N ALA A 25 4.28 -15.04 6.34
CA ALA A 25 3.82 -13.86 5.64
C ALA A 25 4.01 -12.59 6.50
N TRP A 26 3.60 -12.63 7.77
CA TRP A 26 3.81 -11.54 8.72
C TRP A 26 5.28 -11.17 8.89
N ALA A 27 6.16 -12.18 9.03
CA ALA A 27 7.60 -11.92 9.13
C ALA A 27 8.14 -11.27 7.85
N ALA A 28 7.69 -11.71 6.68
CA ALA A 28 8.10 -11.13 5.40
C ALA A 28 7.65 -9.66 5.26
N GLU A 29 6.41 -9.34 5.63
CA GLU A 29 5.92 -7.96 5.66
C GLU A 29 6.70 -7.08 6.66
N LEU A 30 7.04 -7.62 7.83
CA LEU A 30 7.84 -6.91 8.83
C LEU A 30 9.26 -6.60 8.34
N GLU A 31 9.88 -7.49 7.51
CA GLU A 31 11.18 -7.18 6.88
C GLU A 31 11.08 -6.01 5.90
N VAL A 32 10.01 -5.94 5.10
CA VAL A 32 9.80 -4.78 4.22
C VAL A 32 9.51 -3.52 5.04
N LEU A 33 8.73 -3.63 6.12
CA LEU A 33 8.47 -2.51 7.04
C LEU A 33 9.77 -1.96 7.62
N GLU A 34 10.72 -2.83 8.00
CA GLU A 34 12.00 -2.38 8.56
C GLU A 34 12.83 -1.60 7.55
N VAL A 35 12.78 -1.96 6.26
CA VAL A 35 13.38 -1.16 5.17
C VAL A 35 12.76 0.24 5.10
N VAL A 36 11.43 0.32 5.12
CA VAL A 36 10.70 1.61 5.11
C VAL A 36 11.01 2.42 6.36
N ARG A 37 10.99 1.80 7.56
CA ARG A 37 11.30 2.46 8.84
C ARG A 37 12.70 3.04 8.87
N THR A 38 13.68 2.29 8.38
CA THR A 38 15.07 2.73 8.34
C THR A 38 15.22 3.97 7.50
N LEU A 39 14.66 3.96 6.28
CA LEU A 39 14.67 5.12 5.39
C LEU A 39 13.94 6.33 6.00
N CYS A 40 12.77 6.13 6.58
CA CYS A 40 12.02 7.19 7.25
C CYS A 40 12.79 7.79 8.42
N LYS A 41 13.48 6.98 9.20
CA LYS A 41 14.31 7.42 10.33
C LYS A 41 15.53 8.23 9.87
N GLU A 42 16.20 7.82 8.81
CA GLU A 42 17.36 8.50 8.25
C GLU A 42 17.03 9.90 7.71
N HIS A 43 15.79 10.07 7.23
CA HIS A 43 15.30 11.33 6.66
C HIS A 43 14.34 12.11 7.56
N ASP A 44 14.12 11.66 8.80
CA ASP A 44 13.16 12.27 9.74
C ASP A 44 11.76 12.44 9.12
N ILE A 45 11.24 11.36 8.53
CA ILE A 45 9.94 11.31 7.85
C ILE A 45 8.91 10.61 8.76
N PRO A 46 7.89 11.32 9.25
CA PRO A 46 6.79 10.70 9.99
C PRO A 46 5.91 9.83 9.06
N TRP A 47 5.53 8.68 9.57
CA TRP A 47 4.62 7.75 8.93
C TRP A 47 3.68 7.11 9.94
N TYR A 48 2.54 6.60 9.52
CA TYR A 48 1.49 6.14 10.41
C TYR A 48 0.80 4.90 9.85
N ALA A 49 0.51 3.92 10.72
CA ALA A 49 -0.34 2.80 10.37
C ALA A 49 -1.77 3.26 10.02
N THR A 50 -2.43 2.56 9.10
CA THR A 50 -3.83 2.81 8.72
C THR A 50 -4.62 1.49 8.64
N GLY A 51 -5.93 1.57 8.43
CA GLY A 51 -6.76 0.40 8.18
C GLY A 51 -6.63 -0.73 9.19
N GLY A 52 -6.45 -1.94 8.68
CA GLY A 52 -6.24 -3.16 9.46
C GLY A 52 -4.99 -3.11 10.31
N THR A 53 -3.91 -2.53 9.79
CA THR A 53 -2.63 -2.37 10.52
C THR A 53 -2.77 -1.50 11.77
N LEU A 54 -3.48 -0.36 11.67
CA LEU A 54 -3.76 0.49 12.84
C LEU A 54 -4.62 -0.24 13.87
N LEU A 55 -5.68 -0.90 13.42
CA LEU A 55 -6.57 -1.67 14.27
C LEU A 55 -5.82 -2.83 14.94
N GLY A 56 -4.96 -3.50 14.19
CA GLY A 56 -4.09 -4.57 14.70
C GLY A 56 -3.18 -4.08 15.82
N ALA A 57 -2.50 -2.95 15.63
CA ALA A 57 -1.64 -2.34 16.64
C ALA A 57 -2.40 -2.01 17.94
N ILE A 58 -3.60 -1.44 17.83
CA ILE A 58 -4.41 -1.04 18.99
C ILE A 58 -5.00 -2.26 19.70
N ARG A 59 -5.69 -3.14 18.96
CA ARG A 59 -6.54 -4.21 19.52
C ARG A 59 -5.77 -5.50 19.78
N HIS A 60 -4.90 -5.90 18.83
CA HIS A 60 -4.22 -7.20 18.87
C HIS A 60 -2.75 -7.10 19.30
N LYS A 61 -2.15 -5.90 19.30
CA LYS A 61 -0.71 -5.65 19.50
C LYS A 61 0.15 -6.39 18.46
N GLY A 62 -0.38 -6.51 17.25
CA GLY A 62 0.17 -7.25 16.12
C GLY A 62 -0.83 -7.27 14.98
N PHE A 63 -0.64 -8.21 14.06
CA PHE A 63 -1.60 -8.41 12.99
C PHE A 63 -2.98 -8.82 13.51
N ILE A 64 -4.01 -8.46 12.79
CA ILE A 64 -5.32 -9.10 12.94
C ILE A 64 -5.14 -10.57 12.52
N PRO A 65 -5.61 -11.58 13.31
CA PRO A 65 -5.24 -12.98 13.08
C PRO A 65 -5.55 -13.56 11.69
N TRP A 66 -6.47 -12.96 10.95
CA TRP A 66 -6.87 -13.37 9.60
C TRP A 66 -6.37 -12.44 8.50
N ASP A 67 -5.45 -11.51 8.81
CA ASP A 67 -4.91 -10.48 7.93
C ASP A 67 -3.41 -10.68 7.68
N ASP A 68 -2.90 -10.40 6.48
CA ASP A 68 -1.51 -10.60 6.08
C ASP A 68 -0.89 -9.45 5.27
N ASP A 69 -1.38 -8.23 5.48
CA ASP A 69 -0.80 -7.02 4.88
C ASP A 69 -0.45 -5.95 5.91
N ILE A 70 0.40 -5.03 5.51
CA ILE A 70 0.75 -3.82 6.25
C ILE A 70 0.47 -2.60 5.39
N ASP A 71 -0.43 -1.78 5.90
CA ASP A 71 -0.83 -0.50 5.31
C ASP A 71 -0.33 0.66 6.17
N ILE A 72 0.40 1.57 5.56
CA ILE A 72 0.81 2.82 6.20
C ILE A 72 0.41 4.04 5.37
N TYR A 73 0.39 5.19 5.99
CA TYR A 73 0.21 6.45 5.29
C TYR A 73 1.17 7.53 5.77
N MET A 74 1.34 8.52 4.92
CA MET A 74 2.08 9.74 5.23
C MET A 74 1.25 10.94 4.80
N LEU A 75 1.36 12.07 5.51
CA LEU A 75 0.82 13.33 5.02
C LEU A 75 1.58 13.74 3.75
N ARG A 76 0.91 14.43 2.85
CA ARG A 76 1.39 14.67 1.48
C ARG A 76 2.83 15.19 1.37
N ASP A 77 3.21 16.14 2.18
CA ASP A 77 4.57 16.70 2.15
C ASP A 77 5.64 15.72 2.69
N ASP A 78 5.28 14.88 3.66
CA ASP A 78 6.13 13.78 4.14
C ASP A 78 6.19 12.64 3.13
N TYR A 79 5.07 12.34 2.46
CA TYR A 79 5.02 11.38 1.38
C TYR A 79 5.93 11.77 0.21
N ASP A 80 5.93 13.04 -0.20
CA ASP A 80 6.80 13.53 -1.27
C ASP A 80 8.29 13.37 -0.90
N ARG A 81 8.66 13.66 0.36
CA ARG A 81 10.01 13.43 0.88
C ARG A 81 10.38 11.95 0.87
N PHE A 82 9.44 11.09 1.25
CA PHE A 82 9.65 9.65 1.22
C PHE A 82 9.88 9.14 -0.21
N ILE A 83 9.06 9.55 -1.18
CA ILE A 83 9.21 9.15 -2.58
C ILE A 83 10.56 9.60 -3.14
N ASP A 84 11.00 10.83 -2.82
CA ASP A 84 12.31 11.34 -3.25
C ASP A 84 13.45 10.51 -2.65
N ALA A 85 13.42 10.22 -1.36
CA ALA A 85 14.43 9.37 -0.71
C ALA A 85 14.39 7.93 -1.23
N ALA A 86 13.21 7.30 -1.28
CA ALA A 86 13.04 5.92 -1.70
C ALA A 86 13.49 5.68 -3.15
N SER A 87 13.26 6.65 -4.03
CA SER A 87 13.71 6.56 -5.43
C SER A 87 15.22 6.47 -5.61
N LYS A 88 16.02 6.88 -4.59
CA LYS A 88 17.48 6.98 -4.63
C LYS A 88 18.20 6.02 -3.69
N GLU A 89 17.59 5.71 -2.54
CA GLU A 89 18.29 5.17 -1.38
C GLU A 89 17.72 3.84 -0.87
N LEU A 90 16.65 3.28 -1.48
CA LEU A 90 16.21 1.94 -1.13
C LEU A 90 17.37 0.94 -1.28
N PRO A 91 17.55 0.03 -0.31
CA PRO A 91 18.63 -0.95 -0.36
C PRO A 91 18.43 -1.91 -1.53
N THR A 92 19.54 -2.49 -2.02
CA THR A 92 19.52 -3.46 -3.11
C THR A 92 18.54 -4.59 -2.83
N GLY A 93 17.65 -4.87 -3.76
CA GLY A 93 16.58 -5.86 -3.64
C GLY A 93 15.21 -5.27 -3.30
N PHE A 94 15.12 -3.96 -3.07
CA PHE A 94 13.85 -3.28 -2.85
C PHE A 94 13.64 -2.14 -3.83
N VAL A 95 12.41 -1.97 -4.30
CA VAL A 95 12.04 -0.95 -5.28
C VAL A 95 10.66 -0.36 -4.99
N LEU A 96 10.44 0.86 -5.49
CA LEU A 96 9.10 1.42 -5.60
C LEU A 96 8.36 0.79 -6.78
N SER A 97 7.09 0.45 -6.59
CA SER A 97 6.16 0.07 -7.66
C SER A 97 5.01 1.07 -7.80
N GLY A 98 4.19 0.90 -8.84
CA GLY A 98 3.15 1.86 -9.19
C GLY A 98 3.69 3.07 -9.92
N ILE A 99 3.05 4.22 -9.75
CA ILE A 99 3.38 5.45 -10.51
C ILE A 99 4.80 5.98 -10.27
N PHE A 100 5.45 5.57 -9.19
CA PHE A 100 6.83 5.95 -8.85
C PHE A 100 7.87 4.88 -9.22
N GLY A 101 7.43 3.78 -9.83
CA GLY A 101 8.33 2.76 -10.38
C GLY A 101 9.19 3.31 -11.53
N LYS A 102 10.41 2.80 -11.67
CA LYS A 102 11.38 3.29 -12.68
C LYS A 102 11.15 2.79 -14.11
N ASN A 103 10.25 1.85 -14.32
CA ASN A 103 9.99 1.24 -15.63
C ASN A 103 8.57 0.65 -15.73
N GLU A 104 8.17 0.23 -16.93
CA GLU A 104 6.83 -0.30 -17.22
C GLU A 104 6.46 -1.53 -16.39
N ARG A 105 7.41 -2.41 -16.09
CA ARG A 105 7.18 -3.57 -15.21
C ARG A 105 6.70 -3.14 -13.83
N LEU A 106 7.37 -2.14 -13.25
CA LEU A 106 7.03 -1.61 -11.93
C LEU A 106 5.76 -0.75 -11.95
N TRP A 107 5.44 -0.07 -13.06
CA TRP A 107 4.17 0.63 -13.23
C TRP A 107 2.99 -0.33 -13.26
N ALA A 108 3.14 -1.45 -13.98
CA ALA A 108 2.12 -2.49 -14.07
C ALA A 108 1.97 -3.33 -12.78
N ALA A 109 2.98 -3.34 -11.91
CA ALA A 109 2.95 -4.10 -10.67
C ALA A 109 1.97 -3.54 -9.62
N ASN A 110 1.61 -2.26 -9.74
CA ASN A 110 0.59 -1.63 -8.90
C ASN A 110 -0.20 -0.59 -9.72
N GLU A 111 -1.43 -0.90 -10.01
CA GLU A 111 -2.33 -0.01 -10.75
C GLU A 111 -3.04 1.04 -9.89
N MET A 112 -2.81 1.02 -8.58
CA MET A 112 -3.39 1.95 -7.64
C MET A 112 -2.56 3.25 -7.53
N GLN A 113 -3.08 4.21 -6.80
CA GLN A 113 -2.46 5.54 -6.64
C GLN A 113 -1.37 5.58 -5.55
N GLN A 114 -1.43 4.65 -4.58
CA GLN A 114 -0.43 4.60 -3.52
C GLN A 114 0.92 4.12 -4.05
N ALA A 115 1.99 4.56 -3.41
CA ALA A 115 3.28 3.92 -3.58
C ALA A 115 3.28 2.56 -2.87
N ARG A 116 4.13 1.66 -3.36
CA ARG A 116 4.39 0.40 -2.69
C ARG A 116 5.89 0.13 -2.72
N VAL A 117 6.47 -0.19 -1.57
CA VAL A 117 7.82 -0.74 -1.49
C VAL A 117 7.71 -2.25 -1.56
N ILE A 118 8.34 -2.84 -2.56
CA ILE A 118 8.28 -4.29 -2.81
C ILE A 118 9.67 -4.90 -2.89
N ALA A 119 9.74 -6.21 -2.61
CA ALA A 119 10.90 -7.02 -2.96
C ALA A 119 10.99 -7.14 -4.49
N ASP A 120 12.17 -6.85 -5.06
CA ASP A 120 12.39 -6.86 -6.52
C ASP A 120 12.69 -8.28 -7.02
N GLU A 121 11.78 -8.86 -7.79
CA GLU A 121 11.93 -10.19 -8.39
C GLU A 121 13.11 -10.31 -9.38
N GLU A 122 13.64 -9.18 -9.89
CA GLU A 122 14.87 -9.18 -10.67
C GLU A 122 16.12 -9.41 -9.82
N TYR A 123 16.07 -9.04 -8.54
CA TYR A 123 17.15 -9.27 -7.58
C TYR A 123 16.97 -10.58 -6.83
N PHE A 124 15.77 -10.88 -6.36
CA PHE A 124 15.46 -12.07 -5.60
C PHE A 124 15.07 -13.22 -6.53
N ASN A 125 15.89 -14.27 -6.59
CA ASN A 125 15.40 -15.59 -7.00
C ASN A 125 14.74 -16.29 -5.80
N LEU A 126 14.00 -17.38 -6.01
CA LEU A 126 13.27 -18.05 -4.94
C LEU A 126 14.16 -18.45 -3.74
N PRO A 127 15.36 -19.07 -3.91
CA PRO A 127 16.22 -19.39 -2.78
C PRO A 127 16.67 -18.15 -1.97
N ARG A 128 17.09 -17.09 -2.62
CA ARG A 128 17.50 -15.85 -1.96
C ARG A 128 16.32 -15.20 -1.24
N PHE A 129 15.17 -15.18 -1.88
CA PHE A 129 13.94 -14.64 -1.30
C PHE A 129 13.55 -15.39 -0.03
N MET A 130 13.45 -16.72 -0.09
CA MET A 130 13.10 -17.55 1.08
C MET A 130 14.12 -17.40 2.22
N THR A 131 15.41 -17.27 1.91
CA THR A 131 16.43 -17.05 2.94
C THR A 131 16.26 -15.70 3.62
N TYR A 132 16.01 -14.64 2.84
CA TYR A 132 15.80 -13.30 3.39
C TYR A 132 14.48 -13.18 4.16
N PHE A 133 13.41 -13.80 3.65
CA PHE A 133 12.06 -13.70 4.19
C PHE A 133 11.63 -14.96 5.00
N HIS A 134 12.54 -15.52 5.81
CA HIS A 134 12.25 -16.53 6.83
C HIS A 134 11.53 -17.79 6.31
N GLY A 135 11.85 -18.23 5.11
CA GLY A 135 11.20 -19.38 4.48
C GLY A 135 9.83 -19.09 3.88
N PHE A 136 9.42 -17.82 3.78
CA PHE A 136 8.24 -17.41 3.03
C PHE A 136 8.49 -17.54 1.53
N PRO A 137 7.64 -18.27 0.77
CA PRO A 137 7.95 -18.60 -0.62
C PRO A 137 7.30 -17.68 -1.65
N TYR A 138 6.39 -16.79 -1.23
CA TYR A 138 5.57 -15.98 -2.13
C TYR A 138 6.23 -14.63 -2.40
N MET A 139 6.78 -14.45 -3.60
CA MET A 139 7.68 -13.36 -3.95
C MET A 139 7.03 -11.97 -4.11
N ARG A 140 5.71 -11.85 -3.91
CA ARG A 140 5.00 -10.56 -4.02
C ARG A 140 4.70 -9.95 -2.66
N VAL A 141 5.73 -9.79 -1.85
CA VAL A 141 5.64 -9.11 -0.56
C VAL A 141 5.95 -7.61 -0.72
N GLY A 142 5.22 -6.78 0.00
CA GLY A 142 5.45 -5.33 -0.05
C GLY A 142 4.45 -4.54 0.77
N ILE A 143 4.81 -3.33 1.13
CA ILE A 143 4.01 -2.44 1.98
C ILE A 143 3.35 -1.35 1.15
N ASP A 144 2.06 -1.18 1.34
CA ASP A 144 1.29 -0.10 0.73
C ASP A 144 1.44 1.20 1.54
N ILE A 145 1.77 2.29 0.84
CA ILE A 145 2.05 3.59 1.41
C ILE A 145 1.09 4.61 0.80
N PHE A 146 0.09 5.01 1.56
CA PHE A 146 -0.98 5.88 1.09
C PHE A 146 -0.65 7.36 1.23
N PRO A 147 -0.79 8.18 0.19
CA PRO A 147 -0.72 9.63 0.33
C PRO A 147 -2.00 10.16 0.98
N TYR A 148 -1.89 10.81 2.14
CA TYR A 148 -2.95 11.65 2.66
C TYR A 148 -2.76 13.07 2.16
N ILE A 149 -3.58 13.44 1.18
CA ILE A 149 -3.52 14.75 0.53
C ILE A 149 -4.23 15.80 1.37
N PHE A 150 -3.77 17.03 1.25
CA PHE A 150 -4.38 18.19 1.89
C PHE A 150 -5.63 18.66 1.14
N VAL A 151 -6.68 18.94 1.88
CA VAL A 151 -7.98 19.30 1.33
C VAL A 151 -8.16 20.83 1.39
N PRO A 152 -8.49 21.50 0.28
CA PRO A 152 -8.81 22.93 0.30
C PRO A 152 -9.97 23.25 1.23
N LYS A 153 -10.01 24.47 1.78
CA LYS A 153 -11.11 24.93 2.64
C LYS A 153 -12.39 25.17 1.85
N GLU A 154 -12.24 25.69 0.64
CA GLU A 154 -13.38 26.11 -0.16
C GLU A 154 -13.98 24.97 -0.99
N LYS A 155 -15.30 24.80 -0.91
CA LYS A 155 -16.04 23.72 -1.63
C LYS A 155 -15.77 23.76 -3.15
N ASP A 156 -15.70 24.93 -3.74
CA ASP A 156 -15.48 25.10 -5.18
C ASP A 156 -14.09 24.62 -5.60
N GLU A 157 -13.08 24.86 -4.76
CA GLU A 157 -11.72 24.38 -4.99
C GLU A 157 -11.64 22.88 -4.84
N GLN A 158 -12.26 22.30 -3.79
CA GLN A 158 -12.35 20.86 -3.62
C GLN A 158 -12.99 20.18 -4.82
N TYR A 159 -14.14 20.71 -5.27
CA TYR A 159 -14.87 20.11 -6.41
C TYR A 159 -14.02 20.09 -7.68
N ARG A 160 -13.38 21.23 -8.02
CA ARG A 160 -12.49 21.30 -9.20
C ARG A 160 -11.32 20.33 -9.08
N LEU A 161 -10.67 20.32 -7.93
CA LEU A 161 -9.51 19.49 -7.66
C LEU A 161 -9.87 17.99 -7.79
N PHE A 162 -10.93 17.57 -7.11
CA PHE A 162 -11.35 16.18 -7.07
C PHE A 162 -11.94 15.71 -8.40
N LYS A 163 -12.66 16.56 -9.11
CA LYS A 163 -13.23 16.22 -10.41
C LYS A 163 -12.15 15.92 -11.45
N VAL A 164 -11.11 16.74 -11.53
CA VAL A 164 -10.01 16.49 -12.48
C VAL A 164 -9.20 15.26 -12.07
N TYR A 165 -8.87 15.15 -10.79
CA TYR A 165 -8.20 13.97 -10.23
C TYR A 165 -8.95 12.67 -10.57
N TYR A 166 -10.24 12.62 -10.26
CA TYR A 166 -11.09 11.48 -10.57
C TYR A 166 -11.14 11.19 -12.08
N ALA A 167 -11.30 12.24 -12.90
CA ALA A 167 -11.39 12.09 -14.35
C ALA A 167 -10.10 11.51 -14.97
N LEU A 168 -8.92 11.90 -14.47
CA LEU A 168 -7.63 11.34 -14.89
C LEU A 168 -7.53 9.85 -14.55
N ASN A 169 -7.82 9.50 -13.30
CA ASN A 169 -7.77 8.12 -12.82
C ASN A 169 -8.81 7.22 -13.49
N PHE A 170 -10.02 7.71 -13.62
CA PHE A 170 -11.09 7.00 -14.34
C PHE A 170 -10.73 6.76 -15.80
N THR A 171 -10.09 7.74 -16.45
CA THR A 171 -9.61 7.57 -17.82
C THR A 171 -8.51 6.51 -17.90
N ALA A 172 -7.55 6.53 -16.98
CA ALA A 172 -6.48 5.53 -16.90
C ALA A 172 -7.01 4.10 -16.71
N ALA A 173 -8.07 3.95 -15.90
CA ALA A 173 -8.71 2.66 -15.64
C ALA A 173 -9.58 2.15 -16.80
N ASN A 174 -9.98 3.00 -17.74
CA ASN A 174 -10.93 2.68 -18.81
C ASN A 174 -10.36 2.86 -20.25
N LEU A 175 -9.03 2.81 -20.42
CA LEU A 175 -8.37 3.05 -21.71
C LEU A 175 -8.88 2.11 -22.82
N SER A 176 -8.97 0.81 -22.54
CA SER A 176 -9.44 -0.19 -23.49
C SER A 176 -10.87 0.10 -23.98
N LEU A 177 -11.75 0.56 -23.06
CA LEU A 177 -13.12 0.93 -23.41
C LEU A 177 -13.13 2.17 -24.32
N TYR A 178 -12.39 3.22 -23.95
CA TYR A 178 -12.34 4.46 -24.73
C TYR A 178 -11.69 4.29 -26.10
N ARG A 179 -10.71 3.36 -26.24
CA ARG A 179 -10.17 2.98 -27.56
C ARG A 179 -11.21 2.29 -28.42
N LYS A 180 -11.91 1.30 -27.84
CA LYS A 180 -12.95 0.54 -28.53
C LYS A 180 -14.07 1.45 -29.04
N ASP A 181 -14.47 2.44 -28.25
CA ASP A 181 -15.54 3.39 -28.58
C ASP A 181 -15.05 4.55 -29.47
N GLY A 182 -13.75 4.64 -29.75
CA GLY A 182 -13.15 5.66 -30.62
C GLY A 182 -13.15 7.09 -30.03
N ILE A 183 -13.32 7.22 -28.70
CA ILE A 183 -13.43 8.52 -28.01
C ILE A 183 -12.18 8.90 -27.20
N LEU A 184 -11.17 8.02 -27.14
CA LEU A 184 -9.97 8.25 -26.32
C LEU A 184 -9.28 9.58 -26.65
N GLU A 185 -9.06 9.88 -27.93
CA GLU A 185 -8.40 11.11 -28.36
C GLU A 185 -9.16 12.38 -27.93
N GLN A 186 -10.48 12.36 -28.01
CA GLN A 186 -11.30 13.47 -27.52
C GLN A 186 -11.14 13.61 -26.01
N ARG A 187 -11.18 12.50 -25.28
CA ARG A 187 -11.06 12.47 -23.82
C ARG A 187 -9.71 13.02 -23.35
N LEU A 188 -8.61 12.61 -23.99
CA LEU A 188 -7.28 13.16 -23.67
C LEU A 188 -7.20 14.66 -23.90
N LYS A 189 -7.69 15.16 -25.06
CA LYS A 189 -7.74 16.59 -25.35
C LYS A 189 -8.58 17.40 -24.36
N GLU A 190 -9.63 16.82 -23.81
CA GLU A 190 -10.43 17.45 -22.76
C GLU A 190 -9.64 17.58 -21.47
N LEU A 191 -8.95 16.50 -21.03
CA LEU A 191 -8.12 16.50 -19.81
C LEU A 191 -6.93 17.46 -19.94
N GLU A 192 -6.25 17.49 -21.05
CA GLU A 192 -5.10 18.37 -21.35
C GLU A 192 -5.41 19.85 -21.18
N LYS A 193 -6.67 20.27 -21.32
CA LYS A 193 -7.08 21.66 -21.10
C LYS A 193 -7.04 22.06 -19.61
N TYR A 194 -7.16 21.09 -18.71
CA TYR A 194 -7.17 21.35 -17.27
C TYR A 194 -5.77 21.24 -16.66
N VAL A 195 -4.95 20.28 -17.13
CA VAL A 195 -3.67 19.96 -16.51
C VAL A 195 -2.46 20.59 -17.19
N GLU A 196 -2.67 21.33 -18.29
CA GLU A 196 -1.62 22.06 -19.03
C GLU A 196 -0.43 21.18 -19.45
N CYS A 197 -0.69 19.89 -19.72
CA CYS A 197 0.29 18.94 -20.24
C CYS A 197 -0.29 18.13 -21.40
N GLU A 198 0.57 17.53 -22.23
CA GLU A 198 0.17 16.62 -23.31
C GLU A 198 0.41 15.19 -22.90
N PHE A 199 -0.59 14.32 -23.06
CA PHE A 199 -0.45 12.90 -22.82
C PHE A 199 0.14 12.16 -24.04
N PRO A 200 0.92 11.09 -23.83
CA PRO A 200 1.50 10.32 -24.94
C PRO A 200 0.39 9.69 -25.82
N ARG A 201 0.54 9.81 -27.15
CA ARG A 201 -0.31 9.14 -28.14
C ARG A 201 0.30 7.79 -28.48
N THR A 202 0.00 6.79 -27.65
CA THR A 202 0.58 5.44 -27.74
C THR A 202 -0.51 4.37 -27.63
N ASP A 203 -0.26 3.22 -28.24
CA ASP A 203 -1.12 2.03 -28.08
C ASP A 203 -0.74 1.19 -26.84
N ASN A 204 0.33 1.57 -26.14
CA ASN A 204 0.73 0.94 -24.89
C ASN A 204 -0.08 1.53 -23.73
N ASP A 205 -1.08 0.78 -23.25
CA ASP A 205 -1.97 1.22 -22.17
C ASP A 205 -1.24 1.38 -20.83
N ILE A 206 -0.14 0.65 -20.58
CA ILE A 206 0.66 0.81 -19.36
C ILE A 206 1.30 2.21 -19.34
N VAL A 207 1.91 2.62 -20.44
CA VAL A 207 2.55 3.94 -20.56
C VAL A 207 1.53 5.07 -20.44
N LEU A 208 0.37 4.93 -21.10
CA LEU A 208 -0.65 5.98 -21.05
C LEU A 208 -1.34 6.04 -19.68
N ALA A 209 -1.64 4.90 -19.06
CA ALA A 209 -2.21 4.84 -17.71
C ALA A 209 -1.25 5.45 -16.69
N HIS A 210 0.05 5.13 -16.79
CA HIS A 210 1.09 5.73 -15.94
C HIS A 210 1.10 7.26 -16.08
N ALA A 211 1.13 7.79 -17.30
CA ALA A 211 1.16 9.24 -17.54
C ALA A 211 -0.08 9.94 -16.94
N LEU A 212 -1.27 9.35 -17.10
CA LEU A 212 -2.52 9.88 -16.54
C LEU A 212 -2.54 9.85 -15.01
N ARG A 213 -2.11 8.74 -14.41
CA ARG A 213 -2.07 8.59 -12.94
C ARG A 213 -1.00 9.45 -12.30
N TYR A 214 0.16 9.58 -12.93
CA TYR A 214 1.23 10.46 -12.46
C TYR A 214 0.78 11.93 -12.47
N GLU A 215 0.08 12.36 -13.53
CA GLU A 215 -0.48 13.70 -13.60
C GLU A 215 -1.62 13.89 -12.58
N ALA A 216 -2.43 12.85 -12.31
CA ALA A 216 -3.45 12.88 -11.26
C ALA A 216 -2.83 13.10 -9.88
N ASP A 217 -1.74 12.39 -9.58
CA ASP A 217 -1.01 12.57 -8.32
C ASP A 217 -0.43 13.99 -8.20
N ARG A 218 0.20 14.49 -9.27
CA ARG A 218 0.72 15.87 -9.33
C ARG A 218 -0.40 16.91 -9.15
N TRP A 219 -1.55 16.69 -9.80
CA TRP A 219 -2.69 17.57 -9.73
C TRP A 219 -3.29 17.66 -8.33
N ILE A 220 -3.46 16.52 -7.64
CA ILE A 220 -4.09 16.48 -6.31
C ILE A 220 -3.16 17.00 -5.20
N SER A 221 -1.87 17.13 -5.44
CA SER A 221 -0.86 17.51 -4.44
C SER A 221 -0.57 19.00 -4.32
N VAL A 222 -1.36 19.85 -5.01
CA VAL A 222 -1.09 21.31 -5.08
C VAL A 222 -1.37 22.07 -3.79
N VAL A 223 -2.25 21.53 -2.94
CA VAL A 223 -2.62 22.17 -1.67
C VAL A 223 -1.50 22.01 -0.65
N LYS A 224 -1.17 23.08 0.05
CA LYS A 224 -0.13 23.07 1.09
C LYS A 224 -0.74 22.87 2.48
N ARG A 225 0.04 22.28 3.39
CA ARG A 225 -0.39 21.98 4.77
C ARG A 225 -1.04 23.15 5.49
N GLN A 226 -0.47 24.35 5.38
CA GLN A 226 -1.00 25.56 6.05
C GLN A 226 -2.34 26.08 5.48
N ASP A 227 -2.66 25.71 4.24
CA ASP A 227 -3.85 26.17 3.52
C ASP A 227 -4.99 25.14 3.60
N ALA A 228 -4.73 24.01 4.24
CA ALA A 228 -5.65 22.86 4.26
C ALA A 228 -6.75 23.00 5.33
N GLU A 229 -7.91 22.41 5.05
CA GLU A 229 -8.94 22.10 6.05
C GLU A 229 -8.56 20.86 6.88
N GLY A 230 -7.99 19.85 6.23
CA GLY A 230 -7.56 18.60 6.83
C GLY A 230 -6.84 17.74 5.79
N ALA A 231 -6.68 16.45 6.08
CA ALA A 231 -6.07 15.49 5.17
C ALA A 231 -6.96 14.27 4.95
N VAL A 232 -6.99 13.76 3.71
CA VAL A 232 -7.76 12.58 3.32
C VAL A 232 -6.90 11.61 2.51
N ASN A 233 -7.22 10.32 2.58
CA ASN A 233 -6.61 9.34 1.70
C ASN A 233 -7.03 9.61 0.26
N ALA A 234 -6.06 9.78 -0.64
CA ALA A 234 -6.30 10.08 -2.04
C ALA A 234 -7.15 9.01 -2.76
N LEU A 235 -7.06 7.74 -2.35
CA LEU A 235 -7.83 6.65 -2.96
C LEU A 235 -9.34 6.78 -2.78
N TYR A 236 -9.79 7.40 -1.70
CA TYR A 236 -11.22 7.53 -1.41
C TYR A 236 -11.84 8.81 -1.97
N ILE A 237 -11.07 9.56 -2.76
CA ILE A 237 -11.58 10.77 -3.40
C ILE A 237 -12.49 10.40 -4.55
N THR A 238 -13.73 10.81 -4.44
CA THR A 238 -14.73 10.75 -5.52
C THR A 238 -15.25 12.14 -5.81
N ALA A 239 -15.63 12.40 -7.05
CA ALA A 239 -16.27 13.63 -7.42
C ALA A 239 -17.51 13.32 -8.26
N PRO A 240 -18.70 13.76 -7.85
CA PRO A 240 -19.90 13.61 -8.66
C PRO A 240 -19.82 14.45 -9.92
N ASP A 241 -20.60 14.09 -10.94
CA ASP A 241 -20.65 14.84 -12.19
C ASP A 241 -21.22 16.25 -12.01
N ASP A 242 -22.22 16.41 -11.14
CA ASP A 242 -22.85 17.70 -10.83
C ASP A 242 -22.33 18.24 -9.48
N TYR A 243 -21.91 19.52 -9.50
CA TYR A 243 -21.53 20.26 -8.30
C TYR A 243 -22.59 20.29 -7.20
N LYS A 244 -23.88 20.23 -7.58
CA LYS A 244 -24.99 20.24 -6.61
C LYS A 244 -24.96 19.02 -5.70
N ASP A 245 -24.51 17.89 -6.23
CA ASP A 245 -24.45 16.62 -5.50
C ASP A 245 -23.13 16.46 -4.73
N PHE A 246 -22.18 17.38 -4.93
CA PHE A 246 -20.90 17.34 -4.24
C PHE A 246 -21.02 17.83 -2.80
N ASN A 247 -20.61 16.99 -1.86
CA ASN A 247 -20.44 17.36 -0.46
C ASN A 247 -18.96 17.60 -0.17
N ALA A 248 -18.64 18.80 0.31
CA ALA A 248 -17.29 19.12 0.74
C ALA A 248 -16.85 18.22 1.89
N VAL A 249 -15.61 17.76 1.83
CA VAL A 249 -15.00 16.95 2.89
C VAL A 249 -14.08 17.83 3.74
N LYS A 250 -14.02 17.56 5.04
CA LYS A 250 -13.09 18.24 5.94
C LYS A 250 -11.76 17.50 6.05
N GLY A 251 -11.78 16.20 5.84
CA GLY A 251 -10.64 15.33 6.12
C GLY A 251 -10.36 15.20 7.61
N ARG A 252 -9.33 14.44 7.93
CA ARG A 252 -8.82 14.33 9.30
C ARG A 252 -8.07 15.58 9.67
N PRO A 253 -8.31 16.13 10.88
CA PRO A 253 -7.58 17.30 11.36
C PRO A 253 -6.06 17.07 11.36
N ILE A 254 -5.31 18.02 10.81
CA ILE A 254 -3.84 17.92 10.72
C ILE A 254 -3.21 17.86 12.12
N GLU A 255 -3.84 18.49 13.11
CA GLU A 255 -3.40 18.46 14.50
C GLU A 255 -3.36 17.05 15.12
N TRP A 256 -4.08 16.07 14.58
CA TRP A 256 -3.99 14.67 15.03
C TRP A 256 -2.62 14.06 14.75
N HIS A 257 -1.86 14.67 13.85
CA HIS A 257 -0.54 14.24 13.40
C HIS A 257 0.62 15.09 13.97
N LYS A 258 0.35 15.95 14.99
CA LYS A 258 1.38 16.79 15.62
C LYS A 258 2.45 15.98 16.36
N SER A 259 2.13 14.78 16.76
CA SER A 259 3.05 13.84 17.38
C SER A 259 2.88 12.44 16.79
N VAL A 260 3.95 11.68 16.87
CA VAL A 260 3.96 10.25 16.55
C VAL A 260 3.94 9.50 17.88
N ALA A 261 3.06 8.52 18.03
CA ALA A 261 3.09 7.54 19.09
C ALA A 261 3.54 6.19 18.52
N GLU A 262 4.10 5.33 19.36
CA GLU A 262 4.46 3.96 18.98
C GLU A 262 3.66 2.97 19.81
N LEU A 263 3.00 2.03 19.15
CA LEU A 263 2.26 0.94 19.78
C LEU A 263 2.99 -0.38 19.56
N PRO A 264 2.91 -1.34 20.49
CA PRO A 264 3.41 -2.70 20.27
C PRO A 264 2.79 -3.33 19.02
N PHE A 265 3.61 -4.02 18.23
CA PHE A 265 3.16 -4.74 17.05
C PHE A 265 4.07 -5.96 16.81
N GLU A 266 3.58 -7.17 17.11
CA GLU A 266 4.36 -8.41 17.12
C GLU A 266 5.65 -8.26 17.94
N ASN A 267 6.80 -8.49 17.33
CA ASN A 267 8.13 -8.31 17.95
C ASN A 267 8.75 -6.92 17.71
N THR A 268 7.95 -5.94 17.27
CA THR A 268 8.38 -4.57 16.97
C THR A 268 7.37 -3.53 17.49
N THR A 269 7.41 -2.33 16.96
CA THR A 269 6.43 -1.25 17.20
C THR A 269 5.88 -0.72 15.88
N MET A 270 4.70 -0.12 15.94
CA MET A 270 4.04 0.53 14.82
C MET A 270 3.82 2.00 15.13
N CYS A 271 4.26 2.89 14.25
CA CYS A 271 3.99 4.31 14.37
C CYS A 271 2.51 4.60 14.11
N VAL A 272 1.90 5.42 14.95
CA VAL A 272 0.52 5.87 14.85
C VAL A 272 0.43 7.36 15.13
N PRO A 273 -0.62 8.07 14.65
CA PRO A 273 -0.81 9.49 15.01
C PRO A 273 -0.95 9.66 16.52
N GLY A 274 -0.55 10.80 17.06
CA GLY A 274 -0.74 11.08 18.50
C GLY A 274 -2.19 10.92 18.97
N GLU A 275 -3.15 11.25 18.11
CA GLU A 275 -4.59 11.07 18.34
C GLU A 275 -5.14 9.79 17.66
N TYR A 276 -4.41 8.68 17.80
CA TYR A 276 -4.75 7.43 17.11
C TYR A 276 -6.13 6.86 17.49
N GLU A 277 -6.61 7.09 18.72
CA GLU A 277 -7.96 6.67 19.11
C GLU A 277 -9.04 7.41 18.32
N LYS A 278 -8.86 8.72 18.09
CA LYS A 278 -9.76 9.48 17.23
C LYS A 278 -9.68 9.01 15.78
N THR A 279 -8.46 8.70 15.31
CA THR A 279 -8.21 8.22 13.95
C THR A 279 -8.90 6.88 13.71
N VAL A 280 -8.82 5.92 14.61
CA VAL A 280 -9.47 4.61 14.46
C VAL A 280 -10.99 4.71 14.55
N ILE A 281 -11.51 5.56 15.44
CA ILE A 281 -12.96 5.81 15.55
C ILE A 281 -13.49 6.46 14.26
N ASP A 282 -12.76 7.43 13.70
CA ASP A 282 -13.11 8.06 12.42
C ASP A 282 -13.18 7.06 11.27
N SER A 283 -12.26 6.08 11.24
CA SER A 283 -12.19 5.06 10.19
C SER A 283 -13.21 3.93 10.34
N LEU A 284 -13.38 3.41 11.56
CA LEU A 284 -14.04 2.13 11.83
C LEU A 284 -15.24 2.24 12.77
N GLY A 285 -15.49 3.45 13.30
CA GLY A 285 -16.56 3.70 14.27
C GLY A 285 -16.16 3.36 15.70
N PRO A 286 -17.05 3.67 16.68
CA PRO A 286 -16.76 3.56 18.11
C PRO A 286 -16.64 2.10 18.61
N ASP A 287 -17.20 1.15 17.88
CA ASP A 287 -17.23 -0.27 18.27
C ASP A 287 -16.01 -1.06 17.76
N TYR A 288 -14.93 -0.40 17.29
CA TYR A 288 -13.74 -1.00 16.68
C TYR A 288 -13.05 -2.06 17.56
N MET A 289 -13.24 -2.02 18.87
CA MET A 289 -12.71 -3.02 19.79
C MET A 289 -13.45 -4.36 19.74
N THR A 290 -14.67 -4.41 19.17
CA THR A 290 -15.42 -5.65 18.99
C THR A 290 -14.91 -6.38 17.76
N PRO A 291 -14.33 -7.60 17.89
CA PRO A 291 -13.83 -8.32 16.73
C PRO A 291 -14.98 -8.73 15.79
N VAL A 292 -14.86 -8.34 14.55
CA VAL A 292 -15.70 -8.83 13.45
C VAL A 292 -14.78 -9.42 12.42
N MET A 293 -14.96 -10.70 12.11
CA MET A 293 -14.23 -11.33 11.01
C MET A 293 -14.87 -10.88 9.70
N PHE A 294 -14.28 -9.86 9.11
CA PHE A 294 -14.70 -9.28 7.85
C PHE A 294 -13.50 -9.26 6.91
N SER A 295 -13.65 -9.81 5.73
CA SER A 295 -12.58 -9.86 4.71
C SER A 295 -12.60 -8.65 3.76
N GLY A 296 -13.49 -7.68 3.98
CA GLY A 296 -13.67 -6.58 3.04
C GLY A 296 -14.05 -7.07 1.65
N ASP A 297 -13.52 -6.41 0.63
CA ASP A 297 -13.65 -6.80 -0.77
C ASP A 297 -12.48 -7.73 -1.23
N HIS A 298 -11.66 -8.23 -0.29
CA HIS A 298 -10.46 -9.01 -0.54
C HIS A 298 -10.58 -10.43 0.01
N GLU A 299 -9.98 -11.39 -0.69
CA GLU A 299 -9.79 -12.75 -0.18
C GLU A 299 -8.49 -12.83 0.62
N TYR A 300 -8.61 -12.82 1.95
CA TYR A 300 -7.48 -13.05 2.85
C TYR A 300 -7.28 -14.55 3.15
N PRO A 301 -6.04 -14.98 3.36
CA PRO A 301 -4.79 -14.24 3.22
C PRO A 301 -4.33 -14.12 1.76
N PHE A 302 -3.70 -12.99 1.43
CA PHE A 302 -3.26 -12.69 0.06
C PHE A 302 -2.24 -13.66 -0.51
N TYR A 303 -1.38 -14.26 0.32
CA TYR A 303 -0.39 -15.23 -0.17
C TYR A 303 -1.03 -16.43 -0.86
N LYS A 304 -2.25 -16.82 -0.50
CA LYS A 304 -2.96 -17.94 -1.16
C LYS A 304 -3.20 -17.72 -2.65
N ASN A 305 -3.32 -16.47 -3.07
CA ASN A 305 -3.49 -16.13 -4.49
C ASN A 305 -2.30 -16.54 -5.36
N GLN A 306 -1.13 -16.81 -4.74
CA GLN A 306 0.10 -17.23 -5.43
C GLN A 306 0.36 -18.73 -5.31
N GLU A 307 -0.44 -19.45 -4.53
CA GLU A 307 -0.18 -20.86 -4.15
C GLU A 307 -0.10 -21.78 -5.37
N ALA A 308 -0.99 -21.61 -6.35
CA ALA A 308 -1.00 -22.43 -7.57
C ALA A 308 0.27 -22.22 -8.42
N ALA A 309 0.72 -20.98 -8.56
CA ALA A 309 1.94 -20.65 -9.31
C ALA A 309 3.19 -21.20 -8.62
N LEU A 310 3.25 -21.08 -7.29
CA LEU A 310 4.34 -21.69 -6.51
C LEU A 310 4.34 -23.21 -6.62
N ARG A 311 3.18 -23.86 -6.53
CA ARG A 311 3.09 -25.32 -6.67
C ARG A 311 3.62 -25.77 -8.02
N GLN A 312 3.23 -25.10 -9.09
CA GLN A 312 3.77 -25.40 -10.43
C GLN A 312 5.29 -25.26 -10.46
N LEU A 313 5.86 -24.18 -9.91
CA LEU A 313 7.30 -23.96 -9.85
C LEU A 313 8.03 -25.08 -9.10
N LEU A 314 7.49 -25.55 -7.97
CA LEU A 314 8.06 -26.62 -7.17
C LEU A 314 7.98 -27.97 -7.90
N ASP A 315 6.87 -28.27 -8.58
CA ASP A 315 6.69 -29.48 -9.38
C ASP A 315 7.69 -29.54 -10.55
N GLU A 316 7.88 -28.44 -11.27
CA GLU A 316 8.88 -28.31 -12.35
C GLU A 316 10.31 -28.51 -11.82
N SER A 317 10.55 -28.15 -10.55
CA SER A 317 11.83 -28.35 -9.84
C SER A 317 11.97 -29.73 -9.20
N GLY A 318 11.00 -30.62 -9.36
CA GLY A 318 11.01 -31.98 -8.78
C GLY A 318 10.76 -32.03 -7.27
N VAL A 319 10.21 -30.96 -6.68
CA VAL A 319 9.85 -30.90 -5.25
C VAL A 319 8.43 -31.46 -5.06
N THR A 320 8.32 -32.61 -4.39
CA THR A 320 7.06 -33.35 -4.23
C THR A 320 6.38 -33.19 -2.88
N VAL A 321 7.05 -32.59 -1.89
CA VAL A 321 6.48 -32.30 -0.58
C VAL A 321 5.48 -31.15 -0.63
N SER A 322 4.63 -31.02 0.38
CA SER A 322 3.72 -29.86 0.49
C SER A 322 4.49 -28.54 0.59
N ILE A 323 3.84 -27.42 0.25
CA ILE A 323 4.44 -26.09 0.37
C ILE A 323 4.85 -25.83 1.83
N ASP A 324 3.98 -26.14 2.80
CA ASP A 324 4.27 -25.95 4.22
C ASP A 324 5.48 -26.75 4.66
N GLU A 325 5.58 -28.01 4.25
CA GLU A 325 6.74 -28.85 4.56
C GLU A 325 8.02 -28.34 3.89
N PHE A 326 7.95 -27.87 2.66
CA PHE A 326 9.06 -27.24 1.96
C PHE A 326 9.57 -26.01 2.70
N CYS A 327 8.68 -25.12 3.12
CA CYS A 327 9.02 -23.91 3.85
C CYS A 327 9.59 -24.20 5.25
N LYS A 328 8.98 -25.17 5.96
CA LYS A 328 9.46 -25.60 7.27
C LYS A 328 10.88 -26.19 7.19
N ASN A 329 11.13 -27.07 6.22
CA ASN A 329 12.45 -27.64 6.00
C ASN A 329 13.47 -26.57 5.61
N TRP A 330 13.07 -25.60 4.76
CA TRP A 330 13.92 -24.47 4.38
C TRP A 330 14.38 -23.67 5.58
N HIS A 331 13.45 -23.29 6.44
CA HIS A 331 13.74 -22.51 7.64
C HIS A 331 14.66 -23.26 8.61
N LEU A 332 14.41 -24.56 8.83
CA LEU A 332 15.25 -25.39 9.70
C LEU A 332 16.67 -25.62 9.15
N MET A 333 16.82 -25.75 7.82
CA MET A 333 18.10 -26.01 7.16
C MET A 333 18.97 -24.76 7.00
N ASN A 334 18.35 -23.59 6.84
CA ASN A 334 19.08 -22.36 6.57
C ASN A 334 19.19 -21.46 7.81
N GLY A 335 18.73 -21.95 8.97
CA GLY A 335 18.86 -21.31 10.27
C GLY A 335 18.20 -19.93 10.34
N GLY A 336 17.31 -19.69 11.27
CA GLY A 336 16.92 -18.31 11.55
C GLY A 336 18.17 -17.52 11.95
N HIS A 337 18.56 -16.59 11.11
CA HIS A 337 19.51 -15.51 11.42
C HIS A 337 18.76 -14.23 11.53
#